data_4cad014f1b3b76df2b5e26782dcc2469
#
_entry.id   4cad014f1b3b76df2b5e26782dcc2469
#
_cell.length_a   1.000
_cell.length_b   1.000
_cell.length_c   1.000
_cell.angle_alpha   90.00
_cell.angle_beta   90.00
_cell.angle_gamma   90.00
#
_symmetry.space_group_name_H-M   'P 1'
#
loop_
_entity.id
_entity.type
_entity.pdbx_description
1 polymer ?
#
loop_
_entity_poly.entity_id
_entity_poly.type
_entity_poly.pdbx_seq_one_letter_code
_entity_poly.pdbx_strand_id
1 'polypeptide(L)'
;MDRSKLVEELIKDEGYKYEIYLDHLGYPTFGVGHLVLETDEEHGQPVGTPVSEKRILECLNNDIDIVCKELDQNMSWWKELDDTRQRVLANMAFNLGLPRLGKFKKFLAAVQEQDWEKAAVEMMDSKWATQVGNRAVRLKEKMLNG
;
A
#
# COMPACT_ATOMS: atom_id res chain seq x y z
N MET A 1 15.23 -2.09 0.21
CA MET A 1 14.10 -1.65 1.08
C MET A 1 13.95 -2.59 2.26
N ASP A 2 13.80 -2.05 3.44
CA ASP A 2 13.57 -2.83 4.66
C ASP A 2 12.14 -3.36 4.67
N ARG A 3 11.99 -4.62 4.28
CA ARG A 3 10.70 -5.28 4.14
C ARG A 3 10.00 -5.47 5.49
N SER A 4 10.75 -5.74 6.55
CA SER A 4 10.16 -5.89 7.89
C SER A 4 9.48 -4.61 8.36
N LYS A 5 10.11 -3.46 8.12
CA LYS A 5 9.50 -2.17 8.43
C LYS A 5 8.26 -1.91 7.59
N LEU A 6 8.30 -2.27 6.31
CA LEU A 6 7.12 -2.13 5.45
C LEU A 6 5.95 -2.97 5.96
N VAL A 7 6.22 -4.21 6.37
CA VAL A 7 5.19 -5.10 6.94
C VAL A 7 4.56 -4.48 8.17
N GLU A 8 5.35 -3.95 9.10
CA GLU A 8 4.85 -3.29 10.31
C GLU A 8 3.97 -2.08 9.96
N GLU A 9 4.42 -1.27 9.02
CA GLU A 9 3.69 -0.08 8.57
C GLU A 9 2.36 -0.45 7.90
N LEU A 10 2.35 -1.48 7.06
CA LEU A 10 1.13 -1.96 6.40
C LEU A 10 0.14 -2.55 7.40
N ILE A 11 0.60 -3.31 8.38
CA ILE A 11 -0.26 -3.86 9.43
C ILE A 11 -0.94 -2.72 10.20
N LYS A 12 -0.18 -1.68 10.52
CA LYS A 12 -0.73 -0.49 11.21
C LYS A 12 -1.78 0.21 10.35
N ASP A 13 -1.53 0.34 9.05
CA ASP A 13 -2.39 1.09 8.14
C ASP A 13 -3.61 0.30 7.66
N GLU A 14 -3.46 -1.00 7.38
CA GLU A 14 -4.51 -1.85 6.83
C GLU A 14 -5.25 -2.67 7.89
N GLY A 15 -4.66 -2.83 9.08
CA GLY A 15 -5.18 -3.72 10.10
C GLY A 15 -4.75 -5.17 9.91
N TYR A 16 -5.16 -6.04 10.82
CA TYR A 16 -4.83 -7.48 10.80
C TYR A 16 -6.08 -8.26 11.22
N LYS A 17 -6.77 -8.86 10.26
CA LYS A 17 -8.05 -9.56 10.48
C LYS A 17 -7.91 -11.05 10.24
N TYR A 18 -8.30 -11.85 11.23
CA TYR A 18 -8.23 -13.31 11.20
C TYR A 18 -9.45 -13.98 10.57
N GLU A 19 -10.31 -13.21 9.93
CA GLU A 19 -11.51 -13.72 9.28
C GLU A 19 -11.86 -12.88 8.05
N ILE A 20 -12.67 -13.45 7.17
CA ILE A 20 -13.20 -12.72 6.01
C ILE A 20 -14.17 -11.67 6.51
N TYR A 21 -13.98 -10.44 6.06
CA TYR A 21 -14.86 -9.31 6.31
C TYR A 21 -15.09 -8.54 5.01
N LEU A 22 -16.09 -7.68 5.00
CA LEU A 22 -16.30 -6.78 3.87
C LEU A 22 -15.56 -5.46 4.10
N ASP A 23 -14.81 -4.99 3.10
CA ASP A 23 -14.18 -3.68 3.16
C ASP A 23 -15.24 -2.57 3.01
N HIS A 24 -14.80 -1.30 3.03
CA HIS A 24 -15.71 -0.17 2.93
C HIS A 24 -16.49 -0.11 1.60
N LEU A 25 -16.04 -0.81 0.58
CA LEU A 25 -16.73 -0.93 -0.72
C LEU A 25 -17.58 -2.20 -0.82
N GLY A 26 -17.59 -3.04 0.23
CA GLY A 26 -18.37 -4.27 0.26
C GLY A 26 -17.67 -5.48 -0.35
N TYR A 27 -16.36 -5.43 -0.56
CA TYR A 27 -15.61 -6.55 -1.13
C TYR A 27 -15.04 -7.45 -0.03
N PRO A 28 -15.11 -8.79 -0.23
CA PRO A 28 -14.51 -9.75 0.71
C PRO A 28 -12.99 -9.53 0.85
N THR A 29 -12.53 -9.44 2.08
CA THR A 29 -11.16 -9.08 2.42
C THR A 29 -10.75 -9.85 3.67
N PHE A 30 -9.47 -10.12 3.87
CA PHE A 30 -8.95 -10.68 5.12
C PHE A 30 -7.49 -10.25 5.34
N GLY A 31 -6.98 -10.56 6.52
CA GLY A 31 -5.58 -10.33 6.86
C GLY A 31 -5.21 -8.85 6.87
N VAL A 32 -4.17 -8.51 6.13
CA VAL A 32 -3.65 -7.15 6.02
C VAL A 32 -4.14 -6.55 4.69
N GLY A 33 -5.43 -6.22 4.67
CA GLY A 33 -6.05 -5.61 3.50
C GLY A 33 -6.02 -6.46 2.22
N HIS A 34 -5.98 -7.80 2.35
CA HIS A 34 -5.95 -8.68 1.18
C HIS A 34 -7.35 -8.84 0.59
N LEU A 35 -7.58 -8.28 -0.59
CA LEU A 35 -8.82 -8.49 -1.34
C LEU A 35 -8.86 -9.92 -1.86
N VAL A 36 -9.94 -10.65 -1.56
CA VAL A 36 -10.10 -12.04 -2.01
C VAL A 36 -10.24 -12.07 -3.53
N LEU A 37 -9.36 -12.84 -4.18
CA LEU A 37 -9.34 -13.02 -5.63
C LEU A 37 -10.06 -14.30 -6.02
N GLU A 38 -10.52 -14.39 -7.27
CA GLU A 38 -11.14 -15.61 -7.80
C GLU A 38 -10.22 -16.83 -7.72
N THR A 39 -8.90 -16.59 -7.76
CA THR A 39 -7.88 -17.63 -7.66
C THR A 39 -7.55 -18.04 -6.23
N ASP A 40 -8.04 -17.31 -5.23
CA ASP A 40 -7.81 -17.63 -3.83
C ASP A 40 -8.73 -18.76 -3.38
N GLU A 41 -8.22 -19.64 -2.50
CA GLU A 41 -9.02 -20.72 -1.91
C GLU A 41 -10.21 -20.20 -1.08
N GLU A 42 -10.11 -18.96 -0.59
CA GLU A 42 -11.15 -18.28 0.18
C GLU A 42 -12.29 -17.73 -0.69
N HIS A 43 -12.14 -17.77 -1.99
CA HIS A 43 -13.18 -17.25 -2.91
C HIS A 43 -14.52 -17.95 -2.70
N GLY A 44 -15.57 -17.17 -2.51
CA GLY A 44 -16.93 -17.70 -2.31
C GLY A 44 -17.24 -18.15 -0.89
N GLN A 45 -16.27 -18.10 0.03
CA GLN A 45 -16.53 -18.41 1.44
C GLN A 45 -17.24 -17.22 2.12
N PRO A 46 -18.13 -17.50 3.10
CA PRO A 46 -18.91 -16.44 3.73
C PRO A 46 -18.07 -15.54 4.63
N VAL A 47 -18.57 -14.32 4.86
CA VAL A 47 -18.03 -13.40 5.88
C VAL A 47 -18.01 -14.12 7.22
N GLY A 48 -16.92 -13.91 7.97
CA GLY A 48 -16.71 -14.57 9.26
C GLY A 48 -15.92 -15.88 9.16
N THR A 49 -15.65 -16.38 7.96
CA THR A 49 -14.82 -17.59 7.79
C THR A 49 -13.41 -17.29 8.30
N PRO A 50 -12.89 -18.12 9.26
CA PRO A 50 -11.55 -17.90 9.80
C PRO A 50 -10.45 -18.10 8.77
N VAL A 51 -9.39 -17.30 8.90
CA VAL A 51 -8.17 -17.40 8.07
C VAL A 51 -6.97 -17.51 9.02
N SER A 52 -6.11 -18.49 8.78
CA SER A 52 -4.95 -18.72 9.64
C SER A 52 -3.91 -17.62 9.50
N GLU A 53 -3.11 -17.40 10.54
CA GLU A 53 -1.98 -16.48 10.51
C GLU A 53 -1.01 -16.82 9.38
N LYS A 54 -0.72 -18.11 9.19
CA LYS A 54 0.15 -18.56 8.10
C LYS A 54 -0.36 -18.08 6.74
N ARG A 55 -1.67 -18.26 6.48
CA ARG A 55 -2.29 -17.84 5.22
C ARG A 55 -2.26 -16.32 5.06
N ILE A 56 -2.53 -15.59 6.13
CA ILE A 56 -2.49 -14.12 6.13
C ILE A 56 -1.10 -13.62 5.73
N LEU A 57 -0.04 -14.18 6.33
CA LEU A 57 1.33 -13.78 6.04
C LEU A 57 1.78 -14.19 4.63
N GLU A 58 1.33 -15.34 4.14
CA GLU A 58 1.56 -15.75 2.76
C GLU A 58 0.98 -14.72 1.78
N CYS A 59 -0.26 -14.32 1.99
CA CYS A 59 -0.94 -13.34 1.15
C CYS A 59 -0.27 -11.97 1.24
N LEU A 60 0.09 -11.52 2.43
CA LEU A 60 0.77 -10.23 2.61
C LEU A 60 2.10 -10.20 1.87
N ASN A 61 2.91 -11.24 2.03
CA ASN A 61 4.20 -11.31 1.35
C ASN A 61 4.05 -11.37 -0.16
N ASN A 62 3.08 -12.12 -0.65
CA ASN A 62 2.78 -12.19 -2.08
C ASN A 62 2.30 -10.83 -2.61
N ASP A 63 1.44 -10.15 -1.88
CA ASP A 63 0.93 -8.83 -2.26
C ASP A 63 2.06 -7.78 -2.32
N ILE A 64 2.99 -7.85 -1.37
CA ILE A 64 4.18 -6.98 -1.38
C ILE A 64 5.07 -7.29 -2.59
N ASP A 65 5.28 -8.57 -2.91
CA ASP A 65 6.07 -8.98 -4.08
C ASP A 65 5.47 -8.42 -5.37
N ILE A 66 4.15 -8.50 -5.51
CA ILE A 66 3.43 -7.96 -6.67
C ILE A 66 3.63 -6.45 -6.77
N VAL A 67 3.45 -5.73 -5.67
CA VAL A 67 3.63 -4.27 -5.63
C VAL A 67 5.06 -3.88 -6.02
N CYS A 68 6.07 -4.54 -5.46
CA CYS A 68 7.48 -4.24 -5.77
C CYS A 68 7.78 -4.52 -7.24
N LYS A 69 7.27 -5.62 -7.78
CA LYS A 69 7.46 -5.97 -9.18
C LYS A 69 6.82 -4.93 -10.11
N GLU A 70 5.60 -4.49 -9.79
CA GLU A 70 4.92 -3.47 -10.57
C GLU A 70 5.66 -2.12 -10.53
N LEU A 71 6.18 -1.73 -9.37
CA LEU A 71 7.01 -0.53 -9.24
C LEU A 71 8.29 -0.65 -10.07
N ASP A 72 8.96 -1.81 -10.02
CA ASP A 72 10.16 -2.07 -10.81
C ASP A 72 9.90 -1.93 -12.32
N GLN A 73 8.77 -2.41 -12.78
CA GLN A 73 8.42 -2.41 -14.20
C GLN A 73 7.96 -1.04 -14.71
N ASN A 74 7.31 -0.25 -13.87
CA ASN A 74 6.64 0.98 -14.29
C ASN A 74 7.28 2.26 -13.76
N MET A 75 8.01 2.17 -12.65
CA MET A 75 8.67 3.29 -11.98
C MET A 75 10.05 2.86 -11.51
N SER A 76 10.89 2.37 -12.43
CA SER A 76 12.20 1.78 -12.11
C SER A 76 13.10 2.69 -11.27
N TRP A 77 12.92 4.00 -11.38
CA TRP A 77 13.64 5.01 -10.60
C TRP A 77 13.36 4.94 -9.10
N TRP A 78 12.30 4.25 -8.66
CA TRP A 78 11.95 4.17 -7.25
C TRP A 78 13.03 3.49 -6.40
N LYS A 79 13.83 2.61 -7.01
CA LYS A 79 14.93 1.93 -6.32
C LYS A 79 16.10 2.87 -5.98
N GLU A 80 16.19 4.01 -6.62
CA GLU A 80 17.22 5.01 -6.34
C GLU A 80 16.89 5.86 -5.11
N LEU A 81 15.67 5.78 -4.63
CA LEU A 81 15.24 6.49 -3.43
C LEU A 81 15.85 5.85 -2.18
N ASP A 82 15.96 6.64 -1.11
CA ASP A 82 16.28 6.11 0.21
C ASP A 82 15.21 5.12 0.67
N ASP A 83 15.56 4.30 1.66
CA ASP A 83 14.69 3.22 2.13
C ASP A 83 13.32 3.73 2.58
N THR A 84 13.29 4.81 3.35
CA THR A 84 12.03 5.36 3.87
C THR A 84 11.09 5.79 2.74
N ARG A 85 11.61 6.48 1.74
CA ARG A 85 10.79 6.94 0.61
C ARG A 85 10.39 5.81 -0.32
N GLN A 86 11.21 4.78 -0.45
CA GLN A 86 10.78 3.54 -1.12
C GLN A 86 9.55 2.94 -0.42
N ARG A 87 9.57 2.86 0.91
CA ARG A 87 8.44 2.34 1.66
C ARG A 87 7.19 3.22 1.51
N VAL A 88 7.33 4.53 1.39
CA VAL A 88 6.19 5.42 1.12
C VAL A 88 5.52 5.04 -0.20
N LEU A 89 6.28 4.88 -1.27
CA LEU A 89 5.73 4.50 -2.57
C LEU A 89 5.13 3.10 -2.54
N ALA A 90 5.79 2.15 -1.90
CA ALA A 90 5.26 0.80 -1.75
C ALA A 90 3.94 0.78 -0.96
N ASN A 91 3.86 1.56 0.12
CA ASN A 91 2.65 1.69 0.92
C ASN A 91 1.49 2.28 0.11
N MET A 92 1.75 3.34 -0.64
CA MET A 92 0.74 3.96 -1.52
C MET A 92 0.30 3.00 -2.62
N ALA A 93 1.23 2.30 -3.26
CA ALA A 93 0.92 1.32 -4.31
C ALA A 93 0.11 0.15 -3.77
N PHE A 94 0.43 -0.32 -2.57
CA PHE A 94 -0.32 -1.39 -1.90
C PHE A 94 -1.78 -0.97 -1.66
N ASN A 95 -2.00 0.26 -1.25
CA ASN A 95 -3.32 0.80 -0.95
C ASN A 95 -4.12 1.16 -2.21
N LEU A 96 -3.49 1.88 -3.13
CA LEU A 96 -4.14 2.43 -4.32
C LEU A 96 -4.19 1.46 -5.50
N GLY A 97 -3.21 0.59 -5.60
CA GLY A 97 -2.89 -0.10 -6.84
C GLY A 97 -2.08 0.80 -7.77
N LEU A 98 -1.28 0.19 -8.64
CA LEU A 98 -0.39 0.93 -9.52
C LEU A 98 -1.13 1.88 -10.49
N PRO A 99 -2.27 1.48 -11.12
CA PRO A 99 -2.95 2.39 -12.04
C PRO A 99 -3.41 3.70 -11.38
N ARG A 100 -3.89 3.64 -10.15
CA ARG A 100 -4.31 4.84 -9.40
C ARG A 100 -3.12 5.66 -8.93
N LEU A 101 -2.07 5.00 -8.44
CA LEU A 101 -0.83 5.70 -8.08
C LEU A 101 -0.24 6.43 -9.29
N GLY A 102 -0.27 5.82 -10.45
CA GLY A 102 0.22 6.42 -11.69
C GLY A 102 -0.49 7.71 -12.11
N LYS A 103 -1.69 7.95 -11.60
CA LYS A 103 -2.44 9.19 -11.85
C LYS A 103 -1.94 10.37 -11.03
N PHE A 104 -1.14 10.14 -10.00
CA PHE A 104 -0.53 11.19 -9.17
C PHE A 104 0.68 11.80 -9.89
N LYS A 105 0.48 12.32 -11.08
CA LYS A 105 1.57 12.74 -11.99
C LYS A 105 2.48 13.81 -11.38
N LYS A 106 1.90 14.83 -10.76
CA LYS A 106 2.67 15.92 -10.14
C LYS A 106 3.47 15.43 -8.94
N PHE A 107 2.87 14.58 -8.14
CA PHE A 107 3.54 13.93 -7.01
C PHE A 107 4.74 13.10 -7.48
N LEU A 108 4.51 12.22 -8.45
CA LEU A 108 5.56 11.34 -8.95
C LEU A 108 6.71 12.14 -9.61
N ALA A 109 6.39 13.19 -10.36
CA ALA A 109 7.40 14.07 -10.93
C ALA A 109 8.24 14.74 -9.85
N ALA A 110 7.62 15.24 -8.79
CA ALA A 110 8.32 15.85 -7.66
C ALA A 110 9.24 14.84 -6.96
N VAL A 111 8.80 13.60 -6.78
CA VAL A 111 9.63 12.54 -6.18
C VAL A 111 10.84 12.24 -7.06
N GLN A 112 10.66 12.13 -8.37
CA GLN A 112 11.77 11.91 -9.30
C GLN A 112 12.79 13.04 -9.28
N GLU A 113 12.33 14.29 -9.12
CA GLU A 113 13.17 15.46 -9.02
C GLU A 113 13.77 15.64 -7.62
N GLN A 114 13.40 14.81 -6.66
CA GLN A 114 13.78 14.91 -5.25
C GLN A 114 13.34 16.23 -4.61
N ASP A 115 12.24 16.77 -5.09
CA ASP A 115 11.57 17.92 -4.51
C ASP A 115 10.55 17.44 -3.46
N TRP A 116 11.07 17.15 -2.26
CA TRP A 116 10.28 16.50 -1.21
C TRP A 116 9.15 17.38 -0.69
N GLU A 117 9.37 18.69 -0.62
CA GLU A 117 8.33 19.63 -0.18
C GLU A 117 7.15 19.63 -1.15
N LYS A 118 7.44 19.71 -2.46
CA LYS A 118 6.41 19.66 -3.50
C LYS A 118 5.69 18.30 -3.50
N ALA A 119 6.45 17.22 -3.35
CA ALA A 119 5.87 15.88 -3.26
C ALA A 119 4.88 15.79 -2.11
N ALA A 120 5.25 16.31 -0.93
CA ALA A 120 4.37 16.32 0.24
C ALA A 120 3.09 17.15 0.01
N VAL A 121 3.21 18.30 -0.62
CA VAL A 121 2.06 19.16 -0.96
C VAL A 121 1.11 18.42 -1.91
N GLU A 122 1.64 17.80 -2.95
CA GLU A 122 0.84 17.07 -3.94
C GLU A 122 0.17 15.84 -3.34
N MET A 123 0.84 15.14 -2.41
CA MET A 123 0.22 14.03 -1.67
C MET A 123 -1.04 14.49 -0.94
N MET A 124 -0.92 15.60 -0.21
CA MET A 124 -2.01 16.09 0.64
C MET A 124 -3.14 16.75 -0.17
N ASP A 125 -2.83 17.24 -1.37
CA ASP A 125 -3.80 17.83 -2.30
C ASP A 125 -4.43 16.73 -3.18
N SER A 126 -5.03 15.73 -2.54
CA SER A 126 -5.64 14.61 -3.24
C SER A 126 -6.87 14.10 -2.49
N LYS A 127 -7.78 13.46 -3.21
CA LYS A 127 -8.92 12.75 -2.60
C LYS A 127 -8.43 11.61 -1.73
N TRP A 128 -7.37 10.95 -2.13
CA TRP A 128 -6.75 9.87 -1.36
C TRP A 128 -6.38 10.33 0.05
N ALA A 129 -5.75 11.50 0.19
CA ALA A 129 -5.36 12.04 1.50
C ALA A 129 -6.57 12.22 2.42
N THR A 130 -7.70 12.70 1.87
CA THR A 130 -8.94 12.83 2.62
C THR A 130 -9.50 11.48 3.02
N GLN A 131 -9.46 10.50 2.12
CA GLN A 131 -10.00 9.16 2.35
C GLN A 131 -9.24 8.38 3.42
N VAL A 132 -7.91 8.47 3.43
CA VAL A 132 -7.06 7.70 4.34
C VAL A 132 -6.66 8.45 5.60
N GLY A 133 -6.91 9.75 5.66
CA GLY A 133 -6.72 10.57 6.88
C GLY A 133 -5.29 10.54 7.42
N ASN A 134 -5.12 10.07 8.64
CA ASN A 134 -3.82 10.04 9.34
C ASN A 134 -2.76 9.22 8.62
N ARG A 135 -3.14 8.23 7.82
CA ARG A 135 -2.20 7.49 6.98
C ARG A 135 -1.47 8.42 6.01
N ALA A 136 -2.19 9.32 5.37
CA ALA A 136 -1.58 10.30 4.47
C ALA A 136 -0.64 11.24 5.22
N VAL A 137 -1.00 11.69 6.42
CA VAL A 137 -0.16 12.54 7.26
C VAL A 137 1.16 11.83 7.61
N ARG A 138 1.09 10.58 8.03
CA ARG A 138 2.30 9.80 8.35
C ARG A 138 3.20 9.60 7.13
N LEU A 139 2.62 9.28 5.98
CA LEU A 139 3.36 9.10 4.74
C LEU A 139 4.00 10.41 4.25
N LYS A 140 3.28 11.52 4.40
CA LYS A 140 3.79 12.85 4.10
C LYS A 140 5.03 13.18 4.96
N GLU A 141 4.98 12.92 6.25
CA GLU A 141 6.10 13.15 7.14
C GLU A 141 7.33 12.35 6.71
N LYS A 142 7.13 11.09 6.34
CA LYS A 142 8.21 10.22 5.85
C LYS A 142 8.75 10.71 4.51
N MET A 143 7.88 11.22 3.63
CA MET A 143 8.30 11.78 2.36
C MET A 143 9.17 13.03 2.54
N LEU A 144 8.83 13.89 3.51
CA LEU A 144 9.60 15.09 3.81
C LEU A 144 10.96 14.77 4.43
N ASN A 145 11.00 13.85 5.37
CA ASN A 145 12.17 13.64 6.24
C ASN A 145 13.10 12.51 5.78
N GLY A 146 12.61 11.60 5.02
CA GLY A 146 13.41 10.45 4.55
C GLY A 146 13.64 9.35 5.58
#